data_80590f918d2b2208fa3518b43b91471a
#
_entry.id   80590f918d2b2208fa3518b43b91471a
#
_cell.length_a   1.000
_cell.length_b   1.000
_cell.length_c   1.000
_cell.angle_alpha   90.00
_cell.angle_beta   90.00
_cell.angle_gamma   90.00
#
_symmetry.space_group_name_H-M   'P 1'
#
loop_
_entity.id
_entity.type
_entity.pdbx_description
1 polymer ?
#
loop_
_entity_poly.entity_id
_entity_poly.type
_entity_poly.pdbx_seq_one_letter_code
_entity_poly.pdbx_strand_id
1 'polypeptide(L)'
;IRILYDDVVCWSLKKRFFKEMQDAGIAVRPFLEITFPQLASRINYRNHRKITVIDGKIGYIGGMNIADRYVEGTKWGTWRDTHLRIEGPAVRGLQLLFAVDWSYECKEVLSDSRFFPPVADKGKSGIQIAPGGPIGEWSNIAMLFLKAITNAKKNVYIQTPYFLPTESLVKALQTAALAKVDVRLMIPERSDSTVLRFASFSYITEMLRAGVKVYFYQPGILHSKTIIIDDELCSVG
;
A
#
# COMPACT_ATOMS: atom_id res chain seq x y z
N ILE A 1 0.58 9.56 21.67
CA ILE A 1 0.40 9.25 20.24
C ILE A 1 1.66 9.65 19.50
N ARG A 2 2.06 8.86 18.51
CA ARG A 2 3.20 9.11 17.61
C ARG A 2 2.73 9.06 16.17
N ILE A 3 3.15 10.01 15.34
CA ILE A 3 2.77 10.14 13.93
C ILE A 3 4.03 10.37 13.10
N LEU A 4 4.22 9.52 12.08
CA LEU A 4 5.14 9.78 10.97
C LEU A 4 4.31 10.14 9.73
N TYR A 5 4.70 11.19 9.02
CA TYR A 5 4.04 11.60 7.80
C TYR A 5 5.03 11.74 6.65
N ASP A 6 4.58 11.50 5.42
CA ASP A 6 5.39 11.73 4.23
C ASP A 6 5.53 13.24 4.00
N ASP A 7 6.76 13.74 4.08
CA ASP A 7 7.04 15.18 4.00
C ASP A 7 6.53 15.80 2.70
N VAL A 8 6.87 15.22 1.57
CA VAL A 8 6.54 15.79 0.24
C VAL A 8 5.03 15.86 -0.02
N VAL A 9 4.29 14.82 0.34
CA VAL A 9 2.82 14.79 0.15
C VAL A 9 2.14 15.82 1.05
N CYS A 10 2.76 16.15 2.17
CA CYS A 10 2.22 17.07 3.17
C CYS A 10 2.67 18.54 3.00
N TRP A 11 3.45 18.88 1.96
CA TRP A 11 3.89 20.28 1.73
C TRP A 11 2.76 21.30 1.55
N SER A 12 1.59 20.83 1.10
CA SER A 12 0.40 21.70 1.00
C SER A 12 -0.24 22.00 2.35
N LEU A 13 0.10 21.27 3.41
CA LEU A 13 -0.46 21.48 4.74
C LEU A 13 0.24 22.63 5.44
N LYS A 14 -0.55 23.47 6.12
CA LYS A 14 -0.01 24.59 6.90
C LYS A 14 0.75 24.08 8.12
N LYS A 15 1.87 24.71 8.46
CA LYS A 15 2.66 24.39 9.67
C LYS A 15 1.82 24.43 10.95
N ARG A 16 0.78 25.27 10.99
CA ARG A 16 -0.16 25.36 12.10
C ARG A 16 -0.86 24.02 12.39
N PHE A 17 -1.21 23.25 11.37
CA PHE A 17 -1.84 21.92 11.51
C PHE A 17 -0.97 20.97 12.35
N PHE A 18 0.32 20.89 12.05
CA PHE A 18 1.25 20.06 12.81
C PHE A 18 1.51 20.61 14.21
N LYS A 19 1.55 21.94 14.35
CA LYS A 19 1.74 22.59 15.65
C LYS A 19 0.57 22.31 16.60
N GLU A 20 -0.65 22.37 16.12
CA GLU A 20 -1.85 22.06 16.92
C GLU A 20 -1.81 20.62 17.47
N MET A 21 -1.34 19.65 16.67
CA MET A 21 -1.14 18.28 17.15
C MET A 21 -0.03 18.19 18.22
N GLN A 22 1.08 18.90 18.01
CA GLN A 22 2.19 18.94 18.98
C GLN A 22 1.75 19.60 20.31
N ASP A 23 1.02 20.69 20.25
CA ASP A 23 0.46 21.39 21.41
C ASP A 23 -0.54 20.49 22.19
N ALA A 24 -1.19 19.55 21.49
CA ALA A 24 -2.02 18.49 22.10
C ALA A 24 -1.22 17.28 22.62
N GLY A 25 0.11 17.35 22.66
CA GLY A 25 0.97 16.28 23.17
C GLY A 25 1.22 15.12 22.20
N ILE A 26 0.93 15.28 20.91
CA ILE A 26 1.19 14.28 19.88
C ILE A 26 2.62 14.47 19.34
N ALA A 27 3.43 13.44 19.36
CA ALA A 27 4.74 13.46 18.73
C ALA A 27 4.59 13.27 17.20
N VAL A 28 4.70 14.37 16.45
CA VAL A 28 4.56 14.39 15.00
C VAL A 28 5.93 14.64 14.36
N ARG A 29 6.32 13.80 13.39
CA ARG A 29 7.62 13.91 12.68
C ARG A 29 7.44 13.67 11.19
N PRO A 30 8.14 14.45 10.32
CA PRO A 30 8.27 14.11 8.91
C PRO A 30 9.11 12.85 8.77
N PHE A 31 8.88 12.06 7.75
CA PHE A 31 9.75 10.95 7.38
C PHE A 31 10.63 11.40 6.21
N LEU A 32 11.95 11.37 6.39
CA LEU A 32 12.95 11.83 5.43
C LEU A 32 12.67 13.26 4.95
N GLU A 33 12.69 14.21 5.89
CA GLU A 33 12.51 15.63 5.58
C GLU A 33 13.44 16.08 4.43
N ILE A 34 12.85 16.68 3.41
CA ILE A 34 13.58 17.11 2.22
C ILE A 34 14.02 18.57 2.40
N THR A 35 15.32 18.76 2.61
CA THR A 35 15.96 20.09 2.67
C THR A 35 16.73 20.37 1.38
N PHE A 36 16.62 21.62 0.85
CA PHE A 36 17.45 22.07 -0.27
C PHE A 36 18.93 22.15 0.15
N PRO A 37 19.87 21.76 -0.72
CA PRO A 37 19.83 21.36 -2.13
C PRO A 37 19.75 19.83 -2.37
N GLN A 38 19.48 19.03 -1.36
CA GLN A 38 19.49 17.56 -1.42
C GLN A 38 18.23 16.96 -2.08
N LEU A 39 17.38 17.80 -2.65
CA LEU A 39 16.07 17.45 -3.17
C LEU A 39 16.10 16.33 -4.24
N ALA A 40 17.08 16.37 -5.12
CA ALA A 40 17.09 15.52 -6.32
C ALA A 40 17.37 14.05 -6.03
N SER A 41 18.15 13.72 -5.00
CA SER A 41 18.60 12.34 -4.75
C SER A 41 17.63 11.52 -3.87
N ARG A 42 16.76 12.17 -3.09
CA ARG A 42 15.89 11.50 -2.11
C ARG A 42 14.39 11.63 -2.36
N ILE A 43 13.97 12.32 -3.40
CA ILE A 43 12.56 12.58 -3.70
C ILE A 43 11.74 11.28 -3.87
N ASN A 44 12.39 10.18 -4.25
CA ASN A 44 11.76 8.87 -4.41
C ASN A 44 11.83 7.99 -3.14
N TYR A 45 12.57 8.42 -2.11
CA TYR A 45 12.67 7.70 -0.84
C TYR A 45 11.55 8.16 0.08
N ARG A 46 10.36 7.60 -0.10
CA ARG A 46 9.14 8.03 0.59
C ARG A 46 8.58 6.91 1.45
N ASN A 47 7.98 7.28 2.56
CA ASN A 47 7.18 6.35 3.35
C ASN A 47 5.73 6.40 2.87
N HIS A 48 5.34 5.47 2.04
CA HIS A 48 3.98 5.37 1.51
C HIS A 48 3.10 4.39 2.30
N ARG A 49 3.59 3.85 3.42
CA ARG A 49 2.85 2.93 4.29
C ARG A 49 1.73 3.67 5.02
N LYS A 50 0.54 3.11 5.04
CA LYS A 50 -0.61 3.58 5.81
C LYS A 50 -0.86 2.59 6.92
N ILE A 51 -0.14 2.76 8.01
CA ILE A 51 -0.17 1.87 9.18
C ILE A 51 -0.68 2.65 10.38
N THR A 52 -1.67 2.10 11.08
CA THR A 52 -2.07 2.59 12.40
C THR A 52 -2.06 1.40 13.35
N VAL A 53 -1.40 1.55 14.50
CA VAL A 53 -1.44 0.56 15.57
C VAL A 53 -1.98 1.21 16.84
N ILE A 54 -2.95 0.55 17.46
CA ILE A 54 -3.60 1.01 18.68
C ILE A 54 -3.25 0.04 19.80
N ASP A 55 -2.54 0.55 20.81
CA ASP A 55 -2.14 -0.16 22.03
C ASP A 55 -1.40 -1.49 21.78
N GLY A 56 -0.76 -1.65 20.61
CA GLY A 56 -0.10 -2.89 20.18
C GLY A 56 -1.05 -4.07 19.97
N LYS A 57 -2.36 -3.87 19.95
CA LYS A 57 -3.41 -4.91 19.91
C LYS A 57 -4.27 -4.89 18.66
N ILE A 58 -4.49 -3.71 18.09
CA ILE A 58 -5.28 -3.52 16.88
C ILE A 58 -4.39 -2.82 15.85
N GLY A 59 -4.34 -3.37 14.66
CA GLY A 59 -3.60 -2.81 13.54
C GLY A 59 -4.51 -2.46 12.37
N TYR A 60 -4.18 -1.40 11.66
CA TYR A 60 -4.80 -1.04 10.39
C TYR A 60 -3.73 -0.89 9.34
N ILE A 61 -3.97 -1.45 8.15
CA ILE A 61 -3.07 -1.35 6.99
C ILE A 61 -3.87 -1.40 5.69
N GLY A 62 -3.42 -0.66 4.68
CA GLY A 62 -4.03 -0.67 3.35
C GLY A 62 -3.75 0.61 2.58
N GLY A 63 -4.57 0.91 1.58
CA GLY A 63 -4.36 2.03 0.68
C GLY A 63 -4.89 3.39 1.18
N MET A 64 -5.75 3.43 2.21
CA MET A 64 -6.42 4.66 2.67
C MET A 64 -5.43 5.63 3.32
N ASN A 65 -5.43 6.88 2.85
CA ASN A 65 -4.80 8.00 3.55
C ASN A 65 -5.81 8.70 4.49
N ILE A 66 -5.31 9.52 5.39
CA ILE A 66 -6.16 10.46 6.16
C ILE A 66 -6.38 11.68 5.25
N ALA A 67 -7.52 11.70 4.55
CA ALA A 67 -7.88 12.79 3.64
C ALA A 67 -9.40 12.77 3.37
N ASP A 68 -10.01 13.95 3.21
CA ASP A 68 -11.46 14.16 3.06
C ASP A 68 -12.05 13.39 1.90
N ARG A 69 -11.29 13.20 0.81
CA ARG A 69 -11.74 12.44 -0.36
C ARG A 69 -12.13 11.00 -0.07
N TYR A 70 -11.67 10.40 1.03
CA TYR A 70 -12.07 9.05 1.44
C TYR A 70 -13.43 9.03 2.13
N VAL A 71 -13.91 10.17 2.61
CA VAL A 71 -15.21 10.35 3.28
C VAL A 71 -16.20 11.01 2.32
N GLU A 72 -15.80 12.11 1.69
CA GLU A 72 -16.67 12.95 0.86
C GLU A 72 -16.67 12.51 -0.61
N GLY A 73 -15.69 11.71 -1.03
CA GLY A 73 -15.48 11.38 -2.44
C GLY A 73 -14.82 12.53 -3.23
N THR A 74 -15.05 12.53 -4.52
CA THR A 74 -14.55 13.54 -5.45
C THR A 74 -15.65 13.97 -6.42
N LYS A 75 -15.41 14.98 -7.24
CA LYS A 75 -16.33 15.38 -8.35
C LYS A 75 -16.66 14.23 -9.33
N TRP A 76 -15.91 13.14 -9.29
CA TRP A 76 -16.13 11.97 -10.15
C TRP A 76 -16.86 10.82 -9.44
N GLY A 77 -17.24 10.98 -8.17
CA GLY A 77 -17.89 9.97 -7.35
C GLY A 77 -17.02 9.50 -6.18
N THR A 78 -17.25 8.27 -5.74
CA THR A 78 -16.58 7.71 -4.58
C THR A 78 -15.08 7.54 -4.79
N TRP A 79 -14.30 7.73 -3.72
CA TRP A 79 -12.90 7.32 -3.68
C TRP A 79 -12.81 5.97 -2.98
N ARG A 80 -12.73 4.89 -3.76
CA ARG A 80 -12.75 3.53 -3.25
C ARG A 80 -11.34 3.02 -2.99
N ASP A 81 -11.09 2.60 -1.76
CA ASP A 81 -9.85 1.93 -1.37
C ASP A 81 -10.14 0.70 -0.51
N THR A 82 -9.10 -0.09 -0.23
CA THR A 82 -9.18 -1.25 0.66
C THR A 82 -8.24 -1.04 1.84
N HIS A 83 -8.77 -1.25 3.04
CA HIS A 83 -8.02 -1.11 4.27
C HIS A 83 -8.43 -2.22 5.24
N LEU A 84 -7.46 -2.89 5.84
CA LEU A 84 -7.69 -4.01 6.76
C LEU A 84 -7.62 -3.52 8.20
N ARG A 85 -8.52 -4.02 9.03
CA ARG A 85 -8.39 -4.05 10.49
C ARG A 85 -7.91 -5.43 10.89
N ILE A 86 -6.81 -5.49 11.62
CA ILE A 86 -6.13 -6.72 12.05
C ILE A 86 -6.13 -6.77 13.57
N GLU A 87 -6.44 -7.94 14.11
CA GLU A 87 -6.29 -8.29 15.51
C GLU A 87 -5.53 -9.62 15.64
N GLY A 88 -4.84 -9.82 16.75
CA GLY A 88 -4.03 -11.01 16.97
C GLY A 88 -2.53 -10.78 16.76
N PRO A 89 -1.70 -11.82 16.77
CA PRO A 89 -0.23 -11.72 16.79
C PRO A 89 0.38 -10.96 15.60
N ALA A 90 -0.29 -10.92 14.43
CA ALA A 90 0.17 -10.22 13.24
C ALA A 90 0.30 -8.71 13.46
N VAL A 91 -0.42 -8.11 14.41
CA VAL A 91 -0.31 -6.69 14.78
C VAL A 91 1.11 -6.34 15.22
N ARG A 92 1.82 -7.30 15.83
CA ARG A 92 3.23 -7.12 16.22
C ARG A 92 4.14 -6.79 15.02
N GLY A 93 3.85 -7.37 13.85
CA GLY A 93 4.59 -7.05 12.63
C GLY A 93 4.39 -5.59 12.19
N LEU A 94 3.16 -5.07 12.26
CA LEU A 94 2.88 -3.65 11.97
C LEU A 94 3.53 -2.72 12.99
N GLN A 95 3.45 -3.08 14.28
CA GLN A 95 4.08 -2.33 15.36
C GLN A 95 5.60 -2.27 15.18
N LEU A 96 6.23 -3.38 14.81
CA LEU A 96 7.67 -3.44 14.53
C LEU A 96 8.06 -2.55 13.35
N LEU A 97 7.30 -2.60 12.26
CA LEU A 97 7.53 -1.72 11.10
C LEU A 97 7.47 -0.24 11.49
N PHE A 98 6.43 0.16 12.23
CA PHE A 98 6.33 1.53 12.73
C PHE A 98 7.52 1.89 13.65
N ALA A 99 7.89 0.99 14.57
CA ALA A 99 8.99 1.21 15.50
C ALA A 99 10.33 1.39 14.79
N VAL A 100 10.59 0.62 13.72
CA VAL A 100 11.80 0.76 12.88
C VAL A 100 11.81 2.11 12.17
N ASP A 101 10.70 2.48 11.51
CA ASP A 101 10.60 3.77 10.81
C ASP A 101 10.74 4.94 11.79
N TRP A 102 10.12 4.85 12.98
CA TRP A 102 10.25 5.85 14.04
C TRP A 102 11.68 5.97 14.56
N SER A 103 12.33 4.82 14.83
CA SER A 103 13.70 4.79 15.33
C SER A 103 14.68 5.36 14.29
N TYR A 104 14.45 5.10 13.02
CA TYR A 104 15.26 5.66 11.94
C TYR A 104 15.22 7.19 11.94
N GLU A 105 14.03 7.77 12.07
CA GLU A 105 13.82 9.21 12.00
C GLU A 105 14.18 9.93 13.32
N CYS A 106 13.67 9.41 14.44
CA CYS A 106 13.76 10.08 15.74
C CYS A 106 14.98 9.68 16.59
N LYS A 107 15.75 8.64 16.16
CA LYS A 107 16.83 8.03 16.95
C LYS A 107 16.36 7.53 18.34
N GLU A 108 15.06 7.25 18.46
CA GLU A 108 14.40 6.70 19.65
C GLU A 108 13.98 5.26 19.38
N VAL A 109 14.49 4.31 20.14
CA VAL A 109 14.13 2.89 20.02
C VAL A 109 12.86 2.60 20.82
N LEU A 110 11.81 2.18 20.16
CA LEU A 110 10.55 1.78 20.78
C LEU A 110 10.58 0.29 21.15
N SER A 111 11.26 -0.07 22.24
CA SER A 111 11.42 -1.46 22.68
C SER A 111 10.67 -1.82 23.98
N ASP A 112 10.04 -0.85 24.62
CA ASP A 112 9.29 -1.07 25.87
C ASP A 112 8.12 -2.05 25.66
N SER A 113 7.86 -2.90 26.65
CA SER A 113 6.77 -3.90 26.62
C SER A 113 5.38 -3.30 26.39
N ARG A 114 5.17 -2.02 26.72
CA ARG A 114 3.94 -1.28 26.41
C ARG A 114 3.63 -1.20 24.91
N PHE A 115 4.66 -1.21 24.05
CA PHE A 115 4.50 -1.20 22.60
C PHE A 115 4.27 -2.60 22.02
N PHE A 116 4.66 -3.65 22.75
CA PHE A 116 4.59 -5.04 22.34
C PHE A 116 3.90 -5.93 23.38
N PRO A 117 2.65 -5.59 23.78
CA PRO A 117 1.94 -6.39 24.75
C PRO A 117 1.71 -7.81 24.23
N PRO A 118 1.50 -8.79 25.10
CA PRO A 118 1.03 -10.10 24.69
C PRO A 118 -0.36 -9.98 24.05
N VAL A 119 -0.55 -10.63 22.90
CA VAL A 119 -1.81 -10.63 22.16
C VAL A 119 -2.21 -12.07 21.91
N ALA A 120 -3.44 -12.42 22.27
CA ALA A 120 -3.99 -13.75 22.03
C ALA A 120 -4.30 -13.97 20.53
N ASP A 121 -4.26 -15.21 20.11
CA ASP A 121 -4.69 -15.60 18.76
C ASP A 121 -6.16 -15.21 18.51
N LYS A 122 -6.43 -14.67 17.34
CA LYS A 122 -7.77 -14.32 16.88
C LYS A 122 -7.99 -14.81 15.45
N GLY A 123 -9.12 -15.51 15.26
CA GLY A 123 -9.47 -16.03 13.94
C GLY A 123 -8.60 -17.22 13.50
N LYS A 124 -8.65 -17.49 12.18
CA LYS A 124 -7.96 -18.64 11.55
C LYS A 124 -7.13 -18.24 10.35
N SER A 125 -7.06 -16.96 10.00
CA SER A 125 -6.31 -16.48 8.86
C SER A 125 -4.82 -16.32 9.20
N GLY A 126 -3.95 -16.96 8.44
CA GLY A 126 -2.51 -16.66 8.50
C GLY A 126 -2.24 -15.28 7.88
N ILE A 127 -1.50 -14.43 8.60
CA ILE A 127 -1.15 -13.08 8.10
C ILE A 127 0.36 -12.91 8.14
N GLN A 128 0.93 -12.49 7.03
CA GLN A 128 2.34 -12.10 6.93
C GLN A 128 2.43 -10.62 6.59
N ILE A 129 3.22 -9.87 7.34
CA ILE A 129 3.54 -8.48 7.03
C ILE A 129 4.82 -8.47 6.18
N ALA A 130 4.70 -8.05 4.92
CA ALA A 130 5.80 -8.01 3.97
C ALA A 130 6.22 -6.56 3.71
N PRO A 131 7.31 -6.07 4.31
CA PRO A 131 7.81 -4.74 4.05
C PRO A 131 8.50 -4.67 2.69
N GLY A 132 8.28 -3.57 1.96
CA GLY A 132 9.04 -3.18 0.80
C GLY A 132 9.65 -1.80 1.01
N GLY A 133 10.73 -1.51 0.32
CA GLY A 133 11.39 -0.21 0.38
C GLY A 133 12.43 -0.06 -0.72
N PRO A 134 12.93 1.17 -0.96
CA PRO A 134 13.88 1.46 -2.02
C PRO A 134 15.32 0.99 -1.70
N ILE A 135 15.58 0.59 -0.44
CA ILE A 135 16.93 0.28 0.08
C ILE A 135 17.05 -1.23 0.29
N GLY A 136 16.70 -2.02 -0.69
CA GLY A 136 16.83 -3.47 -0.61
C GLY A 136 17.59 -4.01 -1.81
N GLU A 137 18.41 -5.03 -1.61
CA GLU A 137 19.05 -5.76 -2.72
C GLU A 137 17.97 -6.40 -3.62
N TRP A 138 16.83 -6.79 -3.02
CA TRP A 138 15.76 -7.50 -3.70
C TRP A 138 14.43 -6.74 -3.61
N SER A 139 13.68 -6.73 -4.71
CA SER A 139 12.29 -6.25 -4.75
C SER A 139 11.35 -7.31 -4.16
N ASN A 140 11.39 -7.50 -2.83
CA ASN A 140 10.70 -8.60 -2.15
C ASN A 140 9.21 -8.72 -2.50
N ILE A 141 8.49 -7.59 -2.56
CA ILE A 141 7.05 -7.59 -2.90
C ILE A 141 6.83 -8.03 -4.35
N ALA A 142 7.65 -7.55 -5.30
CA ALA A 142 7.54 -7.98 -6.70
C ALA A 142 7.85 -9.46 -6.86
N MET A 143 8.85 -9.99 -6.15
CA MET A 143 9.19 -11.41 -6.16
C MET A 143 8.08 -12.27 -5.53
N LEU A 144 7.45 -11.79 -4.46
CA LEU A 144 6.31 -12.45 -3.83
C LEU A 144 5.14 -12.54 -4.82
N PHE A 145 4.79 -11.44 -5.49
CA PHE A 145 3.73 -11.45 -6.49
C PHE A 145 4.07 -12.34 -7.69
N LEU A 146 5.31 -12.28 -8.19
CA LEU A 146 5.76 -13.15 -9.26
C LEU A 146 5.57 -14.62 -8.89
N LYS A 147 6.04 -15.02 -7.70
CA LYS A 147 5.89 -16.40 -7.21
C LYS A 147 4.42 -16.79 -7.02
N ALA A 148 3.60 -15.92 -6.49
CA ALA A 148 2.18 -16.19 -6.27
C ALA A 148 1.43 -16.34 -7.60
N ILE A 149 1.63 -15.45 -8.57
CA ILE A 149 0.99 -15.49 -9.90
C ILE A 149 1.42 -16.74 -10.69
N THR A 150 2.71 -17.06 -10.67
CA THR A 150 3.23 -18.24 -11.42
C THR A 150 2.76 -19.58 -10.85
N ASN A 151 2.35 -19.61 -9.58
CA ASN A 151 1.79 -20.81 -8.95
C ASN A 151 0.27 -20.91 -9.02
N ALA A 152 -0.42 -19.86 -9.48
CA ALA A 152 -1.88 -19.81 -9.56
C ALA A 152 -2.44 -20.96 -10.42
N LYS A 153 -3.55 -21.55 -9.95
CA LYS A 153 -4.21 -22.70 -10.61
C LYS A 153 -5.62 -22.38 -11.08
N LYS A 154 -6.33 -21.46 -10.40
CA LYS A 154 -7.74 -21.16 -10.67
C LYS A 154 -7.93 -19.73 -11.14
N ASN A 155 -7.51 -18.77 -10.30
CA ASN A 155 -7.73 -17.37 -10.58
C ASN A 155 -6.62 -16.44 -10.05
N VAL A 156 -6.48 -15.28 -10.72
CA VAL A 156 -5.68 -14.14 -10.27
C VAL A 156 -6.52 -12.88 -10.48
N TYR A 157 -6.98 -12.25 -9.41
CA TYR A 157 -7.78 -11.04 -9.44
C TYR A 157 -7.00 -9.87 -8.87
N ILE A 158 -6.82 -8.82 -9.68
CA ILE A 158 -6.00 -7.65 -9.34
C ILE A 158 -6.86 -6.40 -9.38
N GLN A 159 -6.76 -5.57 -8.34
CA GLN A 159 -7.22 -4.19 -8.34
C GLN A 159 -6.04 -3.26 -8.07
N THR A 160 -5.84 -2.27 -8.92
CA THR A 160 -4.77 -1.29 -8.75
C THR A 160 -5.16 0.05 -9.39
N PRO A 161 -4.82 1.19 -8.75
CA PRO A 161 -5.04 2.50 -9.37
C PRO A 161 -4.13 2.74 -10.58
N TYR A 162 -2.94 2.10 -10.58
CA TYR A 162 -1.93 2.28 -11.63
C TYR A 162 -1.32 0.92 -11.98
N PHE A 163 -1.65 0.44 -13.16
CA PHE A 163 -1.09 -0.81 -13.66
C PHE A 163 0.23 -0.54 -14.40
N LEU A 164 1.32 -0.54 -13.64
CA LEU A 164 2.69 -0.31 -14.11
C LEU A 164 3.58 -1.51 -13.72
N PRO A 165 3.32 -2.69 -14.29
CA PRO A 165 4.02 -3.90 -13.91
C PRO A 165 5.46 -3.92 -14.46
N THR A 166 6.35 -4.63 -13.77
CA THR A 166 7.63 -5.02 -14.33
C THR A 166 7.42 -6.03 -15.48
N GLU A 167 8.40 -6.16 -16.37
CA GLU A 167 8.31 -7.12 -17.48
C GLU A 167 8.06 -8.55 -16.98
N SER A 168 8.71 -8.96 -15.89
CA SER A 168 8.50 -10.28 -15.29
C SER A 168 7.05 -10.51 -14.83
N LEU A 169 6.40 -9.49 -14.25
CA LEU A 169 5.00 -9.59 -13.85
C LEU A 169 4.06 -9.60 -15.06
N VAL A 170 4.36 -8.83 -16.11
CA VAL A 170 3.64 -8.90 -17.38
C VAL A 170 3.66 -10.33 -17.92
N LYS A 171 4.85 -10.94 -18.04
CA LYS A 171 5.01 -12.31 -18.53
C LYS A 171 4.31 -13.35 -17.65
N ALA A 172 4.36 -13.19 -16.33
CA ALA A 172 3.66 -14.08 -15.40
C ALA A 172 2.14 -14.03 -15.61
N LEU A 173 1.55 -12.86 -15.74
CA LEU A 173 0.10 -12.69 -15.97
C LEU A 173 -0.32 -13.24 -17.33
N GLN A 174 0.47 -12.98 -18.37
CA GLN A 174 0.23 -13.53 -19.71
C GLN A 174 0.27 -15.06 -19.69
N THR A 175 1.32 -15.64 -19.07
CA THR A 175 1.49 -17.10 -18.98
C THR A 175 0.34 -17.73 -18.21
N ALA A 176 -0.08 -17.16 -17.08
CA ALA A 176 -1.22 -17.65 -16.31
C ALA A 176 -2.52 -17.63 -17.15
N ALA A 177 -2.81 -16.53 -17.85
CA ALA A 177 -4.01 -16.40 -18.69
C ALA A 177 -3.98 -17.39 -19.87
N LEU A 178 -2.85 -17.56 -20.55
CA LEU A 178 -2.67 -18.53 -21.63
C LEU A 178 -2.82 -19.98 -21.14
N ALA A 179 -2.40 -20.26 -19.90
CA ALA A 179 -2.61 -21.53 -19.21
C ALA A 179 -4.06 -21.73 -18.69
N LYS A 180 -4.99 -20.82 -19.06
CA LYS A 180 -6.43 -20.88 -18.69
C LYS A 180 -6.74 -20.59 -17.23
N VAL A 181 -5.82 -19.98 -16.48
CA VAL A 181 -6.14 -19.35 -15.20
C VAL A 181 -7.04 -18.14 -15.48
N ASP A 182 -8.09 -17.92 -14.68
CA ASP A 182 -8.98 -16.77 -14.82
C ASP A 182 -8.30 -15.51 -14.28
N VAL A 183 -7.58 -14.79 -15.15
CA VAL A 183 -6.88 -13.57 -14.79
C VAL A 183 -7.77 -12.37 -15.05
N ARG A 184 -8.06 -11.58 -13.98
CA ARG A 184 -8.87 -10.37 -14.06
C ARG A 184 -8.09 -9.18 -13.51
N LEU A 185 -8.07 -8.12 -14.28
CA LEU A 185 -7.47 -6.84 -13.91
C LEU A 185 -8.54 -5.76 -13.86
N MET A 186 -8.68 -5.10 -12.72
CA MET A 186 -9.54 -3.93 -12.56
C MET A 186 -8.70 -2.70 -12.29
N ILE A 187 -8.86 -1.69 -13.14
CA ILE A 187 -8.24 -0.37 -13.00
C ILE A 187 -9.31 0.71 -13.04
N PRO A 188 -9.05 1.93 -12.55
CA PRO A 188 -10.04 3.00 -12.66
C PRO A 188 -10.18 3.46 -14.12
N GLU A 189 -11.41 3.77 -14.53
CA GLU A 189 -11.65 4.46 -15.80
C GLU A 189 -11.10 5.89 -15.77
N ARG A 190 -11.28 6.55 -14.61
CA ARG A 190 -10.77 7.89 -14.33
C ARG A 190 -9.67 7.81 -13.28
N SER A 191 -8.55 8.47 -13.53
CA SER A 191 -7.40 8.48 -12.62
C SER A 191 -7.16 9.92 -12.12
N ASP A 192 -6.64 10.02 -10.93
CA ASP A 192 -6.14 11.26 -10.34
C ASP A 192 -4.83 11.76 -11.01
N SER A 193 -4.18 10.90 -11.81
CA SER A 193 -3.00 11.22 -12.60
C SER A 193 -3.18 10.84 -14.06
N THR A 194 -3.23 11.84 -14.94
CA THR A 194 -3.35 11.62 -16.40
C THR A 194 -2.17 10.84 -16.96
N VAL A 195 -0.96 11.14 -16.51
CA VAL A 195 0.27 10.47 -16.98
C VAL A 195 0.25 8.99 -16.60
N LEU A 196 -0.06 8.67 -15.34
CA LEU A 196 -0.13 7.28 -14.88
C LEU A 196 -1.27 6.49 -15.54
N ARG A 197 -2.36 7.18 -15.89
CA ARG A 197 -3.45 6.59 -16.66
C ARG A 197 -2.96 6.14 -18.04
N PHE A 198 -2.34 7.02 -18.81
CA PHE A 198 -1.81 6.67 -20.13
C PHE A 198 -0.77 5.56 -20.05
N ALA A 199 0.13 5.62 -19.09
CA ALA A 199 1.13 4.57 -18.86
C ALA A 199 0.47 3.22 -18.53
N SER A 200 -0.58 3.20 -17.70
CA SER A 200 -1.34 1.95 -17.41
C SER A 200 -2.03 1.41 -18.67
N PHE A 201 -2.61 2.29 -19.48
CA PHE A 201 -3.33 1.90 -20.70
C PHE A 201 -2.41 1.30 -21.76
N SER A 202 -1.10 1.63 -21.77
CA SER A 202 -0.15 1.05 -22.74
C SER A 202 0.00 -0.48 -22.60
N TYR A 203 -0.25 -1.04 -21.41
CA TYR A 203 -0.19 -2.48 -21.16
C TYR A 203 -1.49 -3.24 -21.52
N ILE A 204 -2.63 -2.55 -21.64
CA ILE A 204 -3.94 -3.20 -21.75
C ILE A 204 -4.05 -4.08 -22.99
N THR A 205 -3.57 -3.59 -24.14
CA THR A 205 -3.67 -4.34 -25.40
C THR A 205 -2.95 -5.70 -25.32
N GLU A 206 -1.77 -5.74 -24.74
CA GLU A 206 -1.03 -7.00 -24.62
C GLU A 206 -1.63 -7.94 -23.57
N MET A 207 -2.24 -7.40 -22.50
CA MET A 207 -2.99 -8.19 -21.51
C MET A 207 -4.21 -8.85 -22.17
N LEU A 208 -5.00 -8.08 -22.91
CA LEU A 208 -6.17 -8.60 -23.62
C LEU A 208 -5.81 -9.69 -24.64
N ARG A 209 -4.71 -9.50 -25.40
CA ARG A 209 -4.22 -10.51 -26.36
C ARG A 209 -3.85 -11.83 -25.70
N ALA A 210 -3.38 -11.81 -24.46
CA ALA A 210 -3.07 -13.01 -23.68
C ALA A 210 -4.31 -13.67 -23.06
N GLY A 211 -5.48 -13.02 -23.10
CA GLY A 211 -6.72 -13.52 -22.53
C GLY A 211 -7.02 -13.01 -21.11
N VAL A 212 -6.27 -12.02 -20.62
CA VAL A 212 -6.59 -11.33 -19.37
C VAL A 212 -7.88 -10.53 -19.55
N LYS A 213 -8.82 -10.65 -18.62
CA LYS A 213 -10.07 -9.88 -18.61
C LYS A 213 -9.82 -8.54 -17.91
N VAL A 214 -9.99 -7.44 -18.63
CA VAL A 214 -9.76 -6.10 -18.10
C VAL A 214 -11.09 -5.39 -17.84
N TYR A 215 -11.20 -4.80 -16.66
CA TYR A 215 -12.39 -4.08 -16.20
C TYR A 215 -12.03 -2.64 -15.81
N PHE A 216 -12.90 -1.71 -16.14
CA PHE A 216 -12.77 -0.31 -15.77
C PHE A 216 -13.79 0.04 -14.69
N TYR A 217 -13.29 0.46 -13.53
CA TYR A 217 -14.14 0.91 -12.42
C TYR A 217 -14.73 2.28 -12.71
N GLN A 218 -16.04 2.39 -12.83
CA GLN A 218 -16.75 3.61 -13.25
C GLN A 218 -17.32 4.48 -12.12
N PRO A 219 -17.75 3.95 -10.95
CA PRO A 219 -18.46 4.74 -9.92
C PRO A 219 -17.62 5.85 -9.24
N GLY A 220 -16.37 6.04 -9.66
CA GLY A 220 -15.47 7.03 -9.08
C GLY A 220 -14.00 6.68 -9.32
N ILE A 221 -13.15 6.91 -8.33
CA ILE A 221 -11.73 6.55 -8.36
C ILE A 221 -11.51 5.23 -7.62
N LEU A 222 -10.98 4.22 -8.30
CA LEU A 222 -10.48 3.01 -7.66
C LEU A 222 -9.03 3.26 -7.24
N HIS A 223 -8.77 3.23 -5.95
CA HIS A 223 -7.42 3.39 -5.40
C HIS A 223 -6.95 2.16 -4.60
N SER A 224 -7.73 1.08 -4.61
CA SER A 224 -7.38 -0.19 -3.97
C SER A 224 -6.14 -0.83 -4.62
N LYS A 225 -5.32 -1.44 -3.80
CA LYS A 225 -4.15 -2.22 -4.20
C LYS A 225 -4.29 -3.61 -3.61
N THR A 226 -4.95 -4.48 -4.37
CA THR A 226 -5.25 -5.85 -3.91
C THR A 226 -4.91 -6.86 -4.99
N ILE A 227 -4.46 -8.01 -4.56
CA ILE A 227 -4.36 -9.20 -5.40
C ILE A 227 -4.96 -10.39 -4.65
N ILE A 228 -5.79 -11.17 -5.33
CA ILE A 228 -6.39 -12.40 -4.82
C ILE A 228 -5.97 -13.53 -5.76
N ILE A 229 -5.50 -14.64 -5.21
CA ILE A 229 -5.04 -15.79 -5.97
C ILE A 229 -5.68 -17.04 -5.39
N ASP A 230 -6.35 -17.80 -6.26
CA ASP A 230 -6.97 -19.10 -6.00
C ASP A 230 -7.98 -19.13 -4.85
N ASP A 231 -8.49 -17.95 -4.43
CA ASP A 231 -9.34 -17.75 -3.25
C ASP A 231 -8.68 -18.13 -1.91
N GLU A 232 -7.36 -18.35 -1.94
CA GLU A 232 -6.56 -18.79 -0.77
C GLU A 232 -5.61 -17.72 -0.29
N LEU A 233 -5.04 -16.91 -1.21
CA LEU A 233 -4.10 -15.84 -0.89
C LEU A 233 -4.69 -14.49 -1.27
N CYS A 234 -4.64 -13.55 -0.32
CA CYS A 234 -4.99 -12.15 -0.58
C CYS A 234 -3.87 -11.25 -0.08
N SER A 235 -3.43 -10.31 -0.93
CA SER A 235 -2.55 -9.21 -0.51
C SER A 235 -3.28 -7.89 -0.60
N VAL A 236 -3.08 -7.04 0.43
CA VAL A 236 -3.63 -5.68 0.52
C VAL A 236 -2.50 -4.73 0.93
N GLY A 237 -2.33 -3.61 0.18
CA GLY A 237 -1.27 -2.64 0.43
C GLY A 237 -1.57 -1.24 -0.03
#